data_96c68238ff035236964b298ea1420946
#
_entry.id   96c68238ff035236964b298ea1420946
#
_cell.length_a   1.000
_cell.length_b   1.000
_cell.length_c   1.000
_cell.angle_alpha   90.00
_cell.angle_beta   90.00
_cell.angle_gamma   90.00
#
_symmetry.space_group_name_H-M   'P 1'
#
loop_
_entity.id
_entity.type
_entity.pdbx_description
1 polymer ?
#
loop_
_entity_poly.entity_id
_entity_poly.type
_entity_poly.pdbx_seq_one_letter_code
_entity_poly.pdbx_strand_id
1 'polypeptide(L)'
;STESSNNLFSNFIIYKLGKYKSRGNGLGSVATARYANGQAWYNMGDATHQNEDTETHMRMNWQLWIYYHRCEYKTDFWQTLFKLMREVNMTEGEDPGKKQLEFAKMASKAANQNLTDFFEMWGFFEPVNTTIEQYGTYKYYVSDAMIREAKEYMAQFPAPKHAFQYIEDRKKSEFPPNDYRYSAVGDVGYYTQFKENQKITKAITAELAGRKVSIQNGDEAVAFELRENDENGKLLYFSFTTFEIPSSILMVNAKLYAVQADGKRILL
;
A
#
# COMPACT_ATOMS: atom_id res chain seq x y z
N SER A 1 -0.82 6.92 -13.51
CA SER A 1 -0.30 7.13 -14.88
C SER A 1 -0.94 6.18 -15.87
N THR A 2 -0.82 6.51 -17.15
CA THR A 2 -1.32 5.67 -18.25
C THR A 2 -0.62 4.31 -18.25
N GLU A 3 0.67 4.28 -18.00
CA GLU A 3 1.48 3.05 -17.94
C GLU A 3 1.04 2.16 -16.78
N SER A 4 0.78 2.71 -15.61
CA SER A 4 0.29 1.93 -14.45
C SER A 4 -1.06 1.29 -14.76
N SER A 5 -1.97 2.00 -15.41
CA SER A 5 -3.27 1.46 -15.82
C SER A 5 -3.14 0.36 -16.86
N ASN A 6 -2.28 0.56 -17.87
CA ASN A 6 -2.04 -0.44 -18.90
C ASN A 6 -1.40 -1.71 -18.33
N ASN A 7 -0.44 -1.57 -17.41
CA ASN A 7 0.18 -2.70 -16.73
C ASN A 7 -0.81 -3.45 -15.83
N LEU A 8 -1.77 -2.78 -15.22
CA LEU A 8 -2.83 -3.43 -14.46
C LEU A 8 -3.67 -4.36 -15.35
N PHE A 9 -4.09 -3.88 -16.52
CA PHE A 9 -4.83 -4.73 -17.47
C PHE A 9 -3.98 -5.89 -17.98
N SER A 10 -2.70 -5.68 -18.25
CA SER A 10 -1.77 -6.75 -18.61
C SER A 10 -1.70 -7.81 -17.52
N ASN A 11 -1.66 -7.41 -16.25
CA ASN A 11 -1.65 -8.33 -15.12
C ASN A 11 -2.96 -9.14 -15.02
N PHE A 12 -4.11 -8.52 -15.29
CA PHE A 12 -5.38 -9.27 -15.34
C PHE A 12 -5.38 -10.35 -16.42
N ILE A 13 -4.83 -10.05 -17.60
CA ILE A 13 -4.69 -10.99 -18.69
C ILE A 13 -3.73 -12.12 -18.31
N ILE A 14 -2.54 -11.78 -17.78
CA ILE A 14 -1.53 -12.73 -17.33
C ILE A 14 -2.13 -13.71 -16.31
N TYR A 15 -2.87 -13.18 -15.35
CA TYR A 15 -3.57 -14.01 -14.36
C TYR A 15 -4.60 -14.94 -15.00
N LYS A 16 -5.46 -14.41 -15.89
CA LYS A 16 -6.50 -15.20 -16.59
C LYS A 16 -5.92 -16.30 -17.48
N LEU A 17 -4.74 -16.12 -18.03
CA LEU A 17 -4.04 -17.11 -18.82
C LEU A 17 -3.28 -18.15 -17.97
N GLY A 18 -3.43 -18.12 -16.65
CA GLY A 18 -2.72 -19.03 -15.74
C GLY A 18 -1.20 -18.81 -15.71
N LYS A 19 -0.74 -17.63 -16.07
CA LYS A 19 0.66 -17.23 -15.92
C LYS A 19 0.82 -16.56 -14.57
N TYR A 20 1.92 -16.84 -13.86
CA TYR A 20 2.09 -16.48 -12.46
C TYR A 20 3.09 -15.37 -12.22
N LYS A 21 3.36 -14.53 -13.18
CA LYS A 21 4.25 -13.38 -13.02
C LYS A 21 3.50 -12.09 -13.26
N SER A 22 3.45 -11.22 -12.25
CA SER A 22 2.98 -9.85 -12.38
C SER A 22 4.16 -8.88 -12.43
N ARG A 23 3.96 -7.76 -13.07
CA ARG A 23 4.84 -6.59 -12.89
C ARG A 23 4.49 -5.91 -11.57
N GLY A 24 5.47 -5.33 -10.95
CA GLY A 24 5.29 -4.48 -9.77
C GLY A 24 6.34 -4.72 -8.69
N ASN A 25 6.70 -3.65 -8.03
CA ASN A 25 7.59 -3.68 -6.88
C ASN A 25 6.87 -4.32 -5.68
N GLY A 26 7.64 -4.97 -4.80
CA GLY A 26 7.09 -5.46 -3.55
C GLY A 26 6.86 -4.34 -2.53
N LEU A 27 6.03 -4.61 -1.54
CA LEU A 27 5.74 -3.64 -0.47
C LEU A 27 6.95 -3.26 0.38
N GLY A 28 8.02 -4.06 0.39
CA GLY A 28 9.29 -3.67 1.01
C GLY A 28 9.90 -2.42 0.38
N SER A 29 9.78 -2.27 -0.94
CA SER A 29 10.19 -1.04 -1.65
C SER A 29 9.33 0.16 -1.25
N VAL A 30 8.02 -0.06 -1.07
CA VAL A 30 7.09 0.97 -0.58
C VAL A 30 7.47 1.43 0.83
N ALA A 31 7.78 0.49 1.73
CA ALA A 31 8.21 0.84 3.09
C ALA A 31 9.46 1.75 3.07
N THR A 32 10.44 1.41 2.24
CA THR A 32 11.65 2.23 2.09
C THR A 32 11.35 3.59 1.45
N ALA A 33 10.65 3.62 0.32
CA ALA A 33 10.31 4.86 -0.37
C ALA A 33 9.52 5.81 0.54
N ARG A 34 8.47 5.31 1.18
CA ARG A 34 7.54 6.09 1.98
C ARG A 34 8.13 6.52 3.32
N TYR A 35 8.64 5.58 4.09
CA TYR A 35 9.00 5.80 5.50
C TYR A 35 10.47 6.11 5.70
N ALA A 36 11.38 5.53 4.94
CA ALA A 36 12.80 5.85 5.05
C ALA A 36 13.18 7.10 4.24
N ASN A 37 12.58 7.30 3.07
CA ASN A 37 12.93 8.39 2.14
C ASN A 37 11.89 9.53 2.09
N GLY A 38 10.76 9.41 2.82
CA GLY A 38 9.75 10.46 2.92
C GLY A 38 9.01 10.76 1.60
N GLN A 39 8.94 9.80 0.68
CA GLN A 39 8.29 10.00 -0.61
C GLN A 39 6.76 10.09 -0.45
N ALA A 40 6.16 11.02 -1.16
CA ALA A 40 4.71 11.09 -1.36
C ALA A 40 4.29 10.28 -2.59
N TRP A 41 2.98 10.11 -2.80
CA TRP A 41 2.48 9.33 -3.93
C TRP A 41 3.04 9.73 -5.28
N TYR A 42 3.16 11.04 -5.57
CA TYR A 42 3.59 11.53 -6.88
C TYR A 42 5.02 11.13 -7.25
N ASN A 43 5.88 10.89 -6.26
CA ASN A 43 7.28 10.51 -6.45
C ASN A 43 7.61 9.16 -5.81
N MET A 44 6.59 8.35 -5.51
CA MET A 44 6.78 7.02 -4.92
C MET A 44 7.50 6.11 -5.91
N GLY A 45 8.64 5.56 -5.49
CA GLY A 45 9.39 4.63 -6.29
C GLY A 45 10.90 4.79 -6.18
N ASP A 46 11.61 4.68 -7.28
CA ASP A 46 13.07 4.81 -7.30
C ASP A 46 13.50 6.26 -7.03
N ALA A 47 14.29 6.46 -5.98
CA ALA A 47 14.80 7.77 -5.57
C ALA A 47 15.73 8.42 -6.62
N THR A 48 16.21 7.66 -7.60
CA THR A 48 17.06 8.15 -8.70
C THR A 48 16.27 8.75 -9.85
N HIS A 49 14.97 8.47 -9.94
CA HIS A 49 14.08 8.99 -10.96
C HIS A 49 13.17 10.07 -10.36
N GLN A 50 13.16 11.25 -10.97
CA GLN A 50 12.28 12.36 -10.55
C GLN A 50 10.80 12.11 -10.91
N ASN A 51 10.49 10.98 -11.51
CA ASN A 51 9.17 10.57 -11.97
C ASN A 51 8.68 9.36 -11.19
N GLU A 52 7.36 9.19 -11.18
CA GLU A 52 6.72 8.03 -10.59
C GLU A 52 7.33 6.71 -11.10
N ASP A 53 7.56 5.78 -10.22
CA ASP A 53 7.82 4.40 -10.62
C ASP A 53 6.48 3.73 -10.95
N THR A 54 6.25 3.53 -12.22
CA THR A 54 5.07 2.88 -12.78
C THR A 54 4.76 1.54 -12.12
N GLU A 55 5.79 0.79 -11.80
CA GLU A 55 5.67 -0.54 -11.21
C GLU A 55 5.24 -0.47 -9.73
N THR A 56 5.70 0.53 -8.99
CA THR A 56 5.25 0.81 -7.63
C THR A 56 3.79 1.25 -7.62
N HIS A 57 3.41 2.17 -8.50
CA HIS A 57 2.02 2.62 -8.64
C HIS A 57 1.07 1.48 -9.06
N MET A 58 1.55 0.60 -9.94
CA MET A 58 0.78 -0.58 -10.33
C MET A 58 0.55 -1.52 -9.13
N ARG A 59 1.54 -1.66 -8.23
CA ARG A 59 1.43 -2.50 -7.03
C ARG A 59 0.26 -2.06 -6.13
N MET A 60 0.04 -0.77 -5.96
CA MET A 60 -1.11 -0.25 -5.22
C MET A 60 -2.43 -0.76 -5.82
N ASN A 61 -2.59 -0.61 -7.12
CA ASN A 61 -3.78 -1.07 -7.82
C ASN A 61 -3.92 -2.61 -7.74
N TRP A 62 -2.79 -3.31 -7.79
CA TRP A 62 -2.77 -4.77 -7.68
C TRP A 62 -3.19 -5.27 -6.31
N GLN A 63 -2.83 -4.59 -5.22
CA GLN A 63 -3.33 -4.89 -3.87
C GLN A 63 -4.85 -4.78 -3.77
N LEU A 64 -5.44 -3.72 -4.33
CA LEU A 64 -6.89 -3.57 -4.40
C LEU A 64 -7.53 -4.74 -5.15
N TRP A 65 -6.91 -5.20 -6.25
CA TRP A 65 -7.39 -6.35 -6.99
C TRP A 65 -7.27 -7.65 -6.18
N ILE A 66 -6.12 -7.90 -5.54
CA ILE A 66 -5.94 -9.10 -4.70
C ILE A 66 -7.02 -9.12 -3.62
N TYR A 67 -7.18 -8.04 -2.89
CA TYR A 67 -8.12 -8.00 -1.78
C TYR A 67 -9.58 -8.14 -2.22
N TYR A 68 -10.01 -7.33 -3.15
CA TYR A 68 -11.42 -7.32 -3.53
C TYR A 68 -11.81 -8.46 -4.45
N HIS A 69 -10.95 -8.85 -5.38
CA HIS A 69 -11.26 -9.89 -6.35
C HIS A 69 -10.75 -11.28 -5.94
N ARG A 70 -9.45 -11.41 -5.60
CA ARG A 70 -8.87 -12.71 -5.24
C ARG A 70 -9.35 -13.24 -3.89
N CYS A 71 -9.49 -12.38 -2.91
CA CYS A 71 -10.10 -12.72 -1.61
C CYS A 71 -11.63 -12.70 -1.64
N GLU A 72 -12.24 -12.30 -2.77
CA GLU A 72 -13.70 -12.32 -3.00
C GLU A 72 -14.52 -11.40 -2.08
N TYR A 73 -13.87 -10.36 -1.50
CA TYR A 73 -14.58 -9.43 -0.62
C TYR A 73 -15.51 -8.47 -1.35
N LYS A 74 -15.21 -8.14 -2.64
CA LYS A 74 -16.06 -7.33 -3.51
C LYS A 74 -15.65 -7.49 -4.97
N THR A 75 -16.13 -8.52 -5.62
CA THR A 75 -15.70 -8.91 -6.98
C THR A 75 -16.09 -7.92 -8.07
N ASP A 76 -17.05 -7.02 -7.82
CA ASP A 76 -17.45 -5.92 -8.70
C ASP A 76 -16.75 -4.58 -8.40
N PHE A 77 -15.74 -4.58 -7.51
CA PHE A 77 -15.04 -3.35 -7.08
C PHE A 77 -14.51 -2.53 -8.26
N TRP A 78 -13.78 -3.16 -9.17
CA TRP A 78 -13.16 -2.45 -10.29
C TRP A 78 -14.19 -1.91 -11.29
N GLN A 79 -15.24 -2.68 -11.57
CA GLN A 79 -16.33 -2.22 -12.44
C GLN A 79 -17.03 -0.99 -11.83
N THR A 80 -17.30 -1.04 -10.54
CA THR A 80 -17.91 0.06 -9.80
C THR A 80 -17.00 1.29 -9.77
N LEU A 81 -15.70 1.09 -9.45
CA LEU A 81 -14.72 2.17 -9.45
C LEU A 81 -14.61 2.87 -10.80
N PHE A 82 -14.46 2.10 -11.88
CA PHE A 82 -14.36 2.67 -13.23
C PHE A 82 -15.64 3.42 -13.65
N LYS A 83 -16.82 2.94 -13.22
CA LYS A 83 -18.08 3.67 -13.44
C LYS A 83 -18.05 5.00 -12.70
N LEU A 84 -17.74 5.01 -11.41
CA LEU A 84 -17.66 6.22 -10.60
C LEU A 84 -16.63 7.22 -11.15
N MET A 85 -15.45 6.75 -11.55
CA MET A 85 -14.42 7.62 -12.09
C MET A 85 -14.81 8.28 -13.41
N ARG A 86 -15.67 7.67 -14.22
CA ARG A 86 -16.23 8.32 -15.43
C ARG A 86 -17.29 9.37 -15.11
N GLU A 87 -17.95 9.26 -13.95
CA GLU A 87 -18.95 10.23 -13.49
C GLU A 87 -18.31 11.44 -12.80
N VAL A 88 -17.05 11.30 -12.33
CA VAL A 88 -16.27 12.43 -11.82
C VAL A 88 -15.92 13.34 -13.00
N ASN A 89 -16.52 14.52 -13.00
CA ASN A 89 -16.27 15.51 -14.06
C ASN A 89 -14.89 16.14 -13.87
N MET A 90 -13.87 15.50 -14.43
CA MET A 90 -12.49 15.96 -14.42
C MET A 90 -12.12 16.43 -15.82
N THR A 91 -11.91 17.71 -15.97
CA THR A 91 -11.46 18.28 -17.24
C THR A 91 -10.03 17.91 -17.56
N GLU A 92 -9.73 17.79 -18.83
CA GLU A 92 -8.35 17.60 -19.30
C GLU A 92 -7.45 18.75 -18.79
N GLY A 93 -6.30 18.41 -18.21
CA GLY A 93 -5.39 19.40 -17.62
C GLY A 93 -5.65 19.76 -16.16
N GLU A 94 -6.67 19.18 -15.50
CA GLU A 94 -6.83 19.35 -14.05
C GLU A 94 -5.64 18.80 -13.26
N ASP A 95 -5.37 19.46 -12.12
CA ASP A 95 -4.27 19.16 -11.21
C ASP A 95 -4.23 17.66 -10.84
N PRO A 96 -3.13 16.95 -11.11
CA PRO A 96 -2.97 15.54 -10.76
C PRO A 96 -3.16 15.24 -9.27
N GLY A 97 -2.83 16.19 -8.38
CA GLY A 97 -3.04 16.03 -6.95
C GLY A 97 -4.52 15.96 -6.59
N LYS A 98 -5.36 16.78 -7.24
CA LYS A 98 -6.82 16.68 -7.10
C LYS A 98 -7.34 15.33 -7.59
N LYS A 99 -6.86 14.87 -8.75
CA LYS A 99 -7.23 13.56 -9.32
C LYS A 99 -6.86 12.40 -8.39
N GLN A 100 -5.70 12.47 -7.74
CA GLN A 100 -5.27 11.51 -6.73
C GLN A 100 -6.29 11.40 -5.58
N LEU A 101 -6.71 12.51 -5.01
CA LEU A 101 -7.66 12.53 -3.89
C LEU A 101 -9.07 12.08 -4.32
N GLU A 102 -9.52 12.47 -5.52
CA GLU A 102 -10.77 11.97 -6.09
C GLU A 102 -10.74 10.45 -6.30
N PHE A 103 -9.61 9.90 -6.78
CA PHE A 103 -9.45 8.45 -6.89
C PHE A 103 -9.60 7.76 -5.53
N ALA A 104 -8.99 8.27 -4.47
CA ALA A 104 -9.12 7.70 -3.12
C ALA A 104 -10.57 7.73 -2.60
N LYS A 105 -11.28 8.84 -2.82
CA LYS A 105 -12.71 8.99 -2.47
C LYS A 105 -13.57 7.99 -3.23
N MET A 106 -13.38 7.88 -4.55
CA MET A 106 -14.17 6.96 -5.39
C MET A 106 -13.83 5.48 -5.12
N ALA A 107 -12.59 5.16 -4.81
CA ALA A 107 -12.21 3.81 -4.38
C ALA A 107 -12.89 3.43 -3.06
N SER A 108 -12.92 4.33 -2.07
CA SER A 108 -13.64 4.12 -0.82
C SER A 108 -15.14 3.93 -1.05
N LYS A 109 -15.76 4.73 -1.91
CA LYS A 109 -17.17 4.59 -2.29
C LYS A 109 -17.42 3.26 -3.03
N ALA A 110 -16.56 2.89 -3.98
CA ALA A 110 -16.68 1.63 -4.70
C ALA A 110 -16.56 0.42 -3.77
N ALA A 111 -15.66 0.48 -2.80
CA ALA A 111 -15.48 -0.54 -1.78
C ALA A 111 -16.62 -0.57 -0.76
N ASN A 112 -17.31 0.55 -0.55
CA ASN A 112 -18.13 0.84 0.61
C ASN A 112 -17.36 0.64 1.92
N GLN A 113 -16.10 1.11 1.93
CA GLN A 113 -15.17 1.00 3.06
C GLN A 113 -14.28 2.25 3.15
N ASN A 114 -13.91 2.63 4.37
CA ASN A 114 -12.95 3.69 4.61
C ASN A 114 -11.53 3.20 4.28
N LEU A 115 -10.97 3.62 3.16
CA LEU A 115 -9.63 3.23 2.71
C LEU A 115 -8.53 4.22 3.13
N THR A 116 -8.78 5.03 4.15
CA THR A 116 -7.82 6.07 4.59
C THR A 116 -6.46 5.46 4.94
N ASP A 117 -6.39 4.42 5.77
CA ASP A 117 -5.12 3.79 6.17
C ASP A 117 -4.36 3.20 4.97
N PHE A 118 -5.10 2.64 4.01
CA PHE A 118 -4.50 2.14 2.78
C PHE A 118 -3.83 3.26 1.98
N PHE A 119 -4.54 4.34 1.70
CA PHE A 119 -4.00 5.46 0.94
C PHE A 119 -2.98 6.29 1.71
N GLU A 120 -3.06 6.33 3.05
CA GLU A 120 -2.03 6.92 3.91
C GLU A 120 -0.69 6.22 3.71
N MET A 121 -0.69 4.88 3.77
CA MET A 121 0.52 4.08 3.52
C MET A 121 1.12 4.37 2.13
N TRP A 122 0.28 4.62 1.13
CA TRP A 122 0.71 4.94 -0.22
C TRP A 122 1.07 6.42 -0.43
N GLY A 123 1.09 7.24 0.62
CA GLY A 123 1.51 8.65 0.54
C GLY A 123 0.55 9.58 -0.17
N PHE A 124 -0.75 9.22 -0.27
CA PHE A 124 -1.77 10.04 -0.91
C PHE A 124 -2.06 11.33 -0.12
N PHE A 125 -1.84 11.31 1.18
CA PHE A 125 -2.19 12.41 2.08
C PHE A 125 -0.95 13.18 2.57
N GLU A 126 0.04 13.30 1.70
CA GLU A 126 1.17 14.20 1.92
C GLU A 126 0.94 15.53 1.18
N PRO A 127 1.07 16.67 1.87
CA PRO A 127 1.00 17.97 1.20
C PRO A 127 2.11 18.11 0.16
N VAL A 128 1.72 18.53 -1.04
CA VAL A 128 2.63 18.71 -2.19
C VAL A 128 2.30 20.00 -2.90
N ASN A 129 3.32 20.75 -3.29
CA ASN A 129 3.19 21.89 -4.18
C ASN A 129 4.42 21.95 -5.10
N THR A 130 4.31 21.28 -6.24
CA THR A 130 5.42 21.14 -7.20
C THR A 130 4.92 21.16 -8.63
N THR A 131 5.85 21.17 -9.55
CA THR A 131 5.58 20.98 -10.98
C THR A 131 6.21 19.65 -11.40
N ILE A 132 5.46 18.84 -12.14
CA ILE A 132 5.94 17.58 -12.70
C ILE A 132 6.02 17.66 -14.23
N GLU A 133 7.04 17.02 -14.78
CA GLU A 133 7.27 16.88 -16.22
C GLU A 133 7.00 15.42 -16.61
N GLN A 134 5.83 15.15 -17.20
CA GLN A 134 5.48 13.82 -17.68
C GLN A 134 4.49 13.93 -18.84
N TYR A 135 4.95 13.74 -20.08
CA TYR A 135 4.18 13.98 -21.31
C TYR A 135 3.52 15.38 -21.36
N GLY A 136 4.13 16.34 -20.65
CA GLY A 136 3.69 17.70 -20.47
C GLY A 136 4.06 18.21 -19.09
N THR A 137 3.91 19.53 -18.89
CA THR A 137 4.18 20.20 -17.61
C THR A 137 2.89 20.37 -16.85
N TYR A 138 2.80 19.81 -15.62
CA TYR A 138 1.62 19.85 -14.80
C TYR A 138 1.95 20.40 -13.41
N LYS A 139 1.08 21.27 -12.90
CA LYS A 139 1.10 21.63 -11.49
C LYS A 139 0.53 20.49 -10.68
N TYR A 140 1.29 20.02 -9.68
CA TYR A 140 0.85 19.01 -8.73
C TYR A 140 0.65 19.65 -7.38
N TYR A 141 -0.60 19.74 -6.93
CA TYR A 141 -0.95 20.44 -5.71
C TYR A 141 -1.89 19.62 -4.83
N VAL A 142 -1.45 19.36 -3.59
CA VAL A 142 -2.22 18.72 -2.53
C VAL A 142 -2.03 19.53 -1.26
N SER A 143 -3.09 20.12 -0.73
CA SER A 143 -3.05 20.90 0.51
C SER A 143 -3.65 20.14 1.68
N ASP A 144 -3.32 20.57 2.91
CA ASP A 144 -3.93 20.04 4.13
C ASP A 144 -5.47 20.14 4.13
N ALA A 145 -6.02 21.21 3.54
CA ALA A 145 -7.45 21.39 3.42
C ALA A 145 -8.08 20.32 2.50
N MET A 146 -7.48 20.06 1.35
CA MET A 146 -7.94 19.03 0.41
C MET A 146 -7.81 17.62 1.02
N ILE A 147 -6.71 17.36 1.75
CA ILE A 147 -6.51 16.09 2.46
C ILE A 147 -7.60 15.88 3.51
N ARG A 148 -7.87 16.89 4.31
CA ARG A 148 -8.92 16.83 5.34
C ARG A 148 -10.28 16.54 4.72
N GLU A 149 -10.67 17.26 3.68
CA GLU A 149 -11.93 17.03 2.95
C GLU A 149 -12.03 15.59 2.42
N ALA A 150 -10.96 15.08 1.82
CA ALA A 150 -10.92 13.71 1.32
C ALA A 150 -11.08 12.68 2.45
N LYS A 151 -10.37 12.85 3.56
CA LYS A 151 -10.47 11.98 4.74
C LYS A 151 -11.87 12.03 5.38
N GLU A 152 -12.46 13.20 5.50
CA GLU A 152 -13.85 13.38 5.99
C GLU A 152 -14.87 12.65 5.09
N TYR A 153 -14.71 12.75 3.76
CA TYR A 153 -15.55 11.99 2.83
C TYR A 153 -15.40 10.47 3.02
N MET A 154 -14.16 10.00 3.13
CA MET A 154 -13.88 8.56 3.29
C MET A 154 -14.34 8.01 4.64
N ALA A 155 -14.33 8.83 5.69
CA ALA A 155 -14.79 8.47 7.04
C ALA A 155 -16.30 8.17 7.13
N GLN A 156 -17.08 8.50 6.09
CA GLN A 156 -18.50 8.12 6.02
C GLN A 156 -18.71 6.61 5.84
N PHE A 157 -17.68 5.88 5.42
CA PHE A 157 -17.74 4.45 5.20
C PHE A 157 -17.15 3.68 6.39
N PRO A 158 -17.61 2.44 6.64
CA PRO A 158 -17.05 1.61 7.71
C PRO A 158 -15.58 1.25 7.41
N ALA A 159 -14.80 1.05 8.46
CA ALA A 159 -13.43 0.56 8.32
C ALA A 159 -13.39 -0.83 7.64
N PRO A 160 -12.35 -1.15 6.88
CA PRO A 160 -12.10 -2.50 6.38
C PRO A 160 -11.99 -3.50 7.54
N LYS A 161 -12.38 -4.76 7.29
CA LYS A 161 -12.25 -5.84 8.27
C LYS A 161 -10.81 -6.30 8.48
N HIS A 162 -9.91 -5.91 7.60
CA HIS A 162 -8.54 -6.41 7.54
C HIS A 162 -7.55 -5.27 7.32
N ALA A 163 -6.32 -5.46 7.79
CA ALA A 163 -5.17 -4.59 7.49
C ALA A 163 -4.64 -4.88 6.06
N PHE A 164 -5.51 -4.80 5.05
CA PHE A 164 -5.21 -5.26 3.69
C PHE A 164 -4.17 -4.39 2.96
N GLN A 165 -3.79 -3.25 3.51
CA GLN A 165 -2.65 -2.47 3.04
C GLN A 165 -1.35 -3.29 3.02
N TYR A 166 -1.28 -4.39 3.76
CA TYR A 166 -0.13 -5.32 3.77
C TYR A 166 -0.33 -6.54 2.88
N ILE A 167 -1.42 -6.60 2.09
CA ILE A 167 -1.67 -7.76 1.24
C ILE A 167 -0.63 -7.86 0.12
N GLU A 168 -0.15 -9.08 -0.11
CA GLU A 168 0.87 -9.37 -1.10
C GLU A 168 0.58 -10.73 -1.75
N ASP A 169 1.04 -10.94 -2.95
CA ASP A 169 0.91 -12.20 -3.69
C ASP A 169 2.22 -13.00 -3.75
N ARG A 170 3.21 -12.60 -2.98
CA ARG A 170 4.49 -13.29 -2.83
C ARG A 170 4.50 -14.22 -1.64
N LYS A 171 5.42 -15.20 -1.67
CA LYS A 171 5.74 -16.01 -0.49
C LYS A 171 6.66 -15.23 0.46
N LYS A 172 6.53 -15.49 1.76
CA LYS A 172 7.43 -14.89 2.76
C LYS A 172 8.91 -15.21 2.52
N SER A 173 9.21 -16.37 1.97
CA SER A 173 10.58 -16.76 1.63
C SER A 173 11.23 -15.87 0.55
N GLU A 174 10.43 -15.08 -0.15
CA GLU A 174 10.90 -14.13 -1.15
C GLU A 174 11.19 -12.74 -0.59
N PHE A 175 10.99 -12.52 0.72
CA PHE A 175 11.28 -11.26 1.40
C PHE A 175 12.60 -11.29 2.18
N PRO A 176 13.32 -10.18 2.21
CA PRO A 176 13.16 -8.99 1.40
C PRO A 176 13.59 -9.27 -0.04
N PRO A 177 12.75 -9.05 -0.99
CA PRO A 177 13.15 -9.16 -2.38
C PRO A 177 13.97 -7.95 -2.76
N ASN A 178 15.12 -8.19 -3.32
CA ASN A 178 15.85 -7.16 -4.05
C ASN A 178 15.42 -7.12 -5.51
N ASP A 179 14.69 -8.13 -5.96
CA ASP A 179 14.11 -8.15 -7.29
C ASP A 179 12.60 -7.91 -7.19
N TYR A 180 12.21 -6.84 -7.78
CA TYR A 180 10.95 -6.17 -7.63
C TYR A 180 10.12 -6.15 -8.92
N ARG A 181 10.65 -6.61 -10.02
CA ARG A 181 9.97 -6.47 -11.31
C ARG A 181 8.95 -7.55 -11.59
N TYR A 182 9.07 -8.69 -10.92
CA TYR A 182 8.20 -9.84 -11.19
C TYR A 182 7.88 -10.59 -9.90
N SER A 183 6.65 -10.49 -9.46
CA SER A 183 6.11 -11.37 -8.42
C SER A 183 5.17 -12.40 -9.01
N ALA A 184 5.00 -13.53 -8.33
CA ALA A 184 4.06 -14.54 -8.75
C ALA A 184 2.63 -14.04 -8.60
N VAL A 185 1.86 -14.00 -9.70
CA VAL A 185 0.45 -13.62 -9.69
C VAL A 185 -0.39 -14.84 -9.35
N GLY A 186 -1.17 -14.73 -8.29
CA GLY A 186 -2.10 -15.77 -7.89
C GLY A 186 -1.45 -16.97 -7.23
N ASP A 187 -0.15 -16.92 -6.93
CA ASP A 187 0.49 -17.89 -6.07
C ASP A 187 0.04 -17.68 -4.61
N VAL A 188 0.17 -18.71 -3.80
CA VAL A 188 -0.14 -18.65 -2.38
C VAL A 188 0.86 -17.72 -1.71
N GLY A 189 0.40 -16.57 -1.34
CA GLY A 189 1.20 -15.59 -0.65
C GLY A 189 0.46 -15.07 0.56
N TYR A 190 0.76 -13.87 0.96
CA TYR A 190 0.09 -13.24 2.07
C TYR A 190 -1.42 -13.06 1.90
N TYR A 191 -1.94 -13.08 0.66
CA TYR A 191 -3.37 -12.93 0.46
C TYR A 191 -4.19 -14.07 1.09
N THR A 192 -3.65 -15.27 1.23
CA THR A 192 -4.36 -16.38 1.89
C THR A 192 -4.61 -16.11 3.36
N GLN A 193 -3.69 -15.42 4.03
CA GLN A 193 -3.87 -15.01 5.43
C GLN A 193 -5.10 -14.10 5.60
N PHE A 194 -5.36 -13.23 4.62
CA PHE A 194 -6.53 -12.35 4.62
C PHE A 194 -7.80 -13.12 4.24
N LYS A 195 -7.75 -13.96 3.20
CA LYS A 195 -8.90 -14.76 2.76
C LYS A 195 -9.39 -15.70 3.86
N GLU A 196 -8.48 -16.31 4.60
CA GLU A 196 -8.76 -17.23 5.69
C GLU A 196 -8.94 -16.53 7.04
N ASN A 197 -8.74 -15.22 7.09
CA ASN A 197 -8.75 -14.41 8.31
C ASN A 197 -7.85 -15.00 9.40
N GLN A 198 -6.62 -15.35 9.02
CA GLN A 198 -5.66 -16.04 9.87
C GLN A 198 -5.38 -15.27 11.16
N LYS A 199 -5.35 -16.00 12.26
CA LYS A 199 -5.01 -15.48 13.60
C LYS A 199 -3.56 -15.83 13.94
N ILE A 200 -2.94 -14.98 14.74
CA ILE A 200 -1.64 -15.27 15.35
C ILE A 200 -1.91 -16.16 16.56
N THR A 201 -1.47 -17.41 16.48
CA THR A 201 -1.67 -18.43 17.54
C THR A 201 -0.37 -18.78 18.24
N LYS A 202 0.77 -18.55 17.60
CA LYS A 202 2.10 -18.82 18.15
C LYS A 202 2.70 -17.56 18.77
N ALA A 203 3.49 -17.76 19.82
CA ALA A 203 4.28 -16.65 20.36
C ALA A 203 5.33 -16.22 19.33
N ILE A 204 5.25 -14.96 18.95
CA ILE A 204 6.25 -14.30 18.11
C ILE A 204 7.24 -13.62 19.03
N THR A 205 8.53 -13.75 18.75
CA THR A 205 9.58 -13.05 19.50
C THR A 205 10.39 -12.15 18.57
N ALA A 206 10.82 -11.04 19.10
CA ALA A 206 11.68 -10.08 18.41
C ALA A 206 12.88 -9.73 19.27
N GLU A 207 14.04 -9.63 18.64
CA GLU A 207 15.28 -9.20 19.28
C GLU A 207 15.85 -8.00 18.50
N LEU A 208 16.20 -6.96 19.22
CA LEU A 208 16.81 -5.75 18.68
C LEU A 208 18.32 -5.73 19.00
N ALA A 209 19.15 -5.81 17.96
CA ALA A 209 20.60 -5.66 18.05
C ALA A 209 21.04 -4.46 17.21
N GLY A 210 21.35 -3.34 17.87
CA GLY A 210 21.58 -2.08 17.18
C GLY A 210 20.32 -1.58 16.47
N ARG A 211 20.31 -1.63 15.15
CA ARG A 211 19.12 -1.31 14.33
C ARG A 211 18.50 -2.55 13.67
N LYS A 212 19.09 -3.72 13.84
CA LYS A 212 18.58 -4.96 13.28
C LYS A 212 17.51 -5.56 14.21
N VAL A 213 16.33 -5.78 13.67
CA VAL A 213 15.22 -6.48 14.29
C VAL A 213 15.19 -7.91 13.75
N SER A 214 15.45 -8.88 14.60
CA SER A 214 15.39 -10.30 14.26
C SER A 214 14.05 -10.86 14.75
N ILE A 215 13.24 -11.41 13.84
CA ILE A 215 11.92 -11.97 14.14
C ILE A 215 11.98 -13.50 14.10
N GLN A 216 11.37 -14.14 15.09
CA GLN A 216 11.18 -15.59 15.14
C GLN A 216 9.69 -15.93 15.22
N ASN A 217 9.28 -17.03 14.59
CA ASN A 217 7.90 -17.52 14.51
C ASN A 217 6.91 -16.50 13.91
N GLY A 218 7.39 -15.63 13.01
CA GLY A 218 6.60 -14.52 12.46
C GLY A 218 5.64 -14.88 11.32
N ASP A 219 5.48 -16.17 10.99
CA ASP A 219 4.76 -16.61 9.79
C ASP A 219 3.26 -16.27 9.79
N GLU A 220 2.65 -16.15 10.96
CA GLU A 220 1.23 -15.86 11.11
C GLU A 220 0.91 -14.36 11.12
N ALA A 221 1.92 -13.50 11.27
CA ALA A 221 1.73 -12.05 11.15
C ALA A 221 1.69 -11.62 9.68
N VAL A 222 0.83 -10.68 9.33
CA VAL A 222 0.77 -10.12 7.97
C VAL A 222 1.84 -9.04 7.75
N ALA A 223 2.26 -8.37 8.83
CA ALA A 223 3.34 -7.40 8.82
C ALA A 223 3.88 -7.19 10.25
N PHE A 224 5.01 -6.50 10.35
CA PHE A 224 5.57 -5.96 11.59
C PHE A 224 5.63 -4.45 11.47
N GLU A 225 5.01 -3.74 12.41
CA GLU A 225 4.95 -2.28 12.44
C GLU A 225 5.82 -1.72 13.56
N LEU A 226 6.68 -0.77 13.22
CA LEU A 226 7.35 0.09 14.19
C LEU A 226 6.50 1.35 14.33
N ARG A 227 5.96 1.60 15.54
CA ARG A 227 5.09 2.73 15.83
C ARG A 227 5.62 3.59 16.96
N GLU A 228 5.27 4.86 16.92
CA GLU A 228 5.58 5.80 17.97
C GLU A 228 4.62 5.64 19.16
N ASN A 229 5.15 5.58 20.35
CA ASN A 229 4.47 5.51 21.64
C ASN A 229 3.62 4.26 21.88
N ASP A 230 2.60 4.00 21.09
CA ASP A 230 1.65 2.90 21.25
C ASP A 230 1.11 2.36 19.92
N GLU A 231 0.17 1.42 19.98
CA GLU A 231 -0.42 0.76 18.81
C GLU A 231 -1.22 1.69 17.89
N ASN A 232 -1.64 2.86 18.38
CA ASN A 232 -2.35 3.89 17.63
C ASN A 232 -1.44 5.04 17.20
N GLY A 233 -0.19 5.02 17.68
CA GLY A 233 0.81 6.01 17.35
C GLY A 233 1.18 6.01 15.86
N LYS A 234 1.91 7.03 15.45
CA LYS A 234 2.37 7.18 14.06
C LYS A 234 3.14 5.94 13.61
N LEU A 235 2.81 5.40 12.44
CA LEU A 235 3.61 4.35 11.80
C LEU A 235 4.93 4.93 11.33
N LEU A 236 6.02 4.44 11.90
CA LEU A 236 7.39 4.88 11.57
C LEU A 236 8.01 4.05 10.46
N TYR A 237 7.77 2.74 10.48
CA TYR A 237 8.26 1.80 9.47
C TYR A 237 7.45 0.50 9.51
N PHE A 238 7.47 -0.29 8.43
CA PHE A 238 6.95 -1.64 8.45
C PHE A 238 7.83 -2.61 7.67
N SER A 239 7.74 -3.89 8.01
CA SER A 239 8.41 -4.98 7.32
C SER A 239 7.58 -6.26 7.37
N PHE A 240 7.98 -7.26 6.61
CA PHE A 240 7.32 -8.58 6.57
C PHE A 240 8.11 -9.68 7.27
N THR A 241 9.38 -9.45 7.51
CA THR A 241 10.33 -10.41 8.08
C THR A 241 11.33 -9.66 8.98
N THR A 242 12.38 -10.31 9.41
CA THR A 242 13.58 -9.68 9.97
C THR A 242 14.05 -8.53 9.08
N PHE A 243 14.38 -7.37 9.68
CA PHE A 243 14.72 -6.16 8.95
C PHE A 243 15.73 -5.29 9.70
N GLU A 244 16.34 -4.37 8.99
CA GLU A 244 17.14 -3.30 9.57
C GLU A 244 16.32 -2.00 9.55
N ILE A 245 16.24 -1.34 10.70
CA ILE A 245 15.54 -0.05 10.81
C ILE A 245 16.40 1.00 10.10
N PRO A 246 15.88 1.68 9.06
CA PRO A 246 16.62 2.72 8.34
C PRO A 246 17.17 3.81 9.27
N SER A 247 18.35 4.31 8.98
CA SER A 247 19.01 5.34 9.81
C SER A 247 18.21 6.63 9.93
N SER A 248 17.40 6.95 8.93
CA SER A 248 16.48 8.11 8.94
C SER A 248 15.33 7.99 9.95
N ILE A 249 15.03 6.79 10.43
CA ILE A 249 13.93 6.57 11.39
C ILE A 249 14.43 6.84 12.82
N LEU A 250 13.75 7.74 13.52
CA LEU A 250 13.98 7.97 14.94
C LEU A 250 13.32 6.88 15.77
N MET A 251 14.09 6.26 16.68
CA MET A 251 13.62 5.14 17.51
C MET A 251 13.12 5.57 18.89
N VAL A 252 13.05 6.86 19.17
CA VAL A 252 12.60 7.37 20.48
C VAL A 252 11.15 6.97 20.70
N ASN A 253 10.89 6.27 21.79
CA ASN A 253 9.58 5.71 22.15
C ASN A 253 8.96 4.79 21.09
N ALA A 254 9.75 4.26 20.16
CA ALA A 254 9.27 3.34 19.16
C ALA A 254 8.95 1.97 19.79
N LYS A 255 7.82 1.38 19.38
CA LYS A 255 7.39 0.05 19.77
C LYS A 255 7.13 -0.80 18.54
N LEU A 256 7.45 -2.08 18.64
CA LEU A 256 7.29 -3.05 17.56
C LEU A 256 6.03 -3.88 17.79
N TYR A 257 5.22 -4.00 16.75
CA TYR A 257 3.98 -4.79 16.77
C TYR A 257 3.96 -5.81 15.65
N ALA A 258 3.53 -7.03 15.97
CA ALA A 258 3.06 -7.98 14.96
C ALA A 258 1.60 -7.67 14.59
N VAL A 259 1.30 -7.60 13.30
CA VAL A 259 -0.04 -7.29 12.80
C VAL A 259 -0.73 -8.56 12.33
N GLN A 260 -1.92 -8.81 12.85
CA GLN A 260 -2.81 -9.90 12.43
C GLN A 260 -3.64 -9.48 11.21
N ALA A 261 -4.18 -10.43 10.47
CA ALA A 261 -4.95 -10.14 9.26
C ALA A 261 -6.14 -9.20 9.49
N ASP A 262 -6.80 -9.28 10.64
CA ASP A 262 -7.91 -8.37 11.04
C ASP A 262 -7.45 -7.00 11.57
N GLY A 263 -6.17 -6.71 11.49
CA GLY A 263 -5.60 -5.44 11.94
C GLY A 263 -5.24 -5.38 13.42
N LYS A 264 -5.50 -6.45 14.20
CA LYS A 264 -5.06 -6.50 15.61
C LYS A 264 -3.54 -6.43 15.69
N ARG A 265 -3.04 -5.57 16.57
CA ARG A 265 -1.62 -5.39 16.86
C ARG A 265 -1.24 -6.10 18.14
N ILE A 266 -0.15 -6.87 18.12
CA ILE A 266 0.40 -7.58 19.27
C ILE A 266 1.79 -7.01 19.52
N LEU A 267 2.00 -6.42 20.70
CA LEU A 267 3.30 -5.85 21.11
C LEU A 267 4.33 -6.99 21.22
N LEU A 268 5.53 -6.77 20.68
CA LEU A 268 6.66 -7.71 20.72
C LEU A 268 7.76 -7.23 21.66
#